data_e9e91f1274dd02d934df8be59dbd30a8
#
_entry.id   e9e91f1274dd02d934df8be59dbd30a8
#
_cell.length_a   1.000
_cell.length_b   1.000
_cell.length_c   1.000
_cell.angle_alpha   90.00
_cell.angle_beta   90.00
_cell.angle_gamma   90.00
#
_symmetry.space_group_name_H-M   'P 1'
#
loop_
_entity.id
_entity.type
_entity.pdbx_description
1 polymer ?
#
loop_
_entity_poly.entity_id
_entity_poly.type
_entity_poly.pdbx_seq_one_letter_code
_entity_poly.pdbx_strand_id
1 'polypeptide(L)'
;MKDHHIKLTKTDREVLRSYETMLEGLSRYMGEGYEFVLHSLEDYSSSAVKVIHGLHTGRTEGAPLTDLALDLLEEIEKQGKDSRGIIYFTKNKKGEPLRSTTIPVRGEKNRIIGLLCINFYLNTPFSEYIRNFIPATAGEADQSVSRQENFSASSVELLEDMVEQIQKEIIADREITSANRNKEIIQRLYQKGVYNMKDAVGRTAELLGISKNTVYMHLRNMEQ
;
A
#
# COMPACT_ATOMS: atom_id res chain seq x y z
N MET A 1 -4.57 38.86 5.95
CA MET A 1 -4.82 37.41 6.05
C MET A 1 -4.83 36.89 4.63
N LYS A 2 -3.92 36.01 4.25
CA LYS A 2 -4.01 35.34 2.94
C LYS A 2 -5.21 34.40 3.01
N ASP A 3 -6.15 34.56 2.09
CA ASP A 3 -7.25 33.63 1.92
C ASP A 3 -6.67 32.35 1.31
N HIS A 4 -6.46 31.33 2.14
CA HIS A 4 -5.90 30.05 1.71
C HIS A 4 -6.98 29.04 1.27
N HIS A 5 -8.24 29.49 1.16
CA HIS A 5 -9.30 28.64 0.63
C HIS A 5 -8.99 28.25 -0.80
N ILE A 6 -8.85 26.95 -1.03
CA ILE A 6 -8.65 26.42 -2.37
C ILE A 6 -9.91 25.69 -2.83
N LYS A 7 -10.32 25.95 -4.07
CA LYS A 7 -11.34 25.11 -4.71
C LYS A 7 -10.69 23.85 -5.28
N LEU A 8 -11.12 22.70 -4.81
CA LEU A 8 -10.63 21.42 -5.30
C LEU A 8 -11.19 21.08 -6.69
N THR A 9 -10.34 20.63 -7.58
CA THR A 9 -10.73 20.03 -8.86
C THR A 9 -11.21 18.58 -8.68
N LYS A 10 -11.74 17.96 -9.73
CA LYS A 10 -12.07 16.54 -9.71
C LYS A 10 -10.82 15.68 -9.43
N THR A 11 -9.70 16.00 -10.07
CA THR A 11 -8.42 15.31 -9.88
C THR A 11 -7.93 15.42 -8.43
N ASP A 12 -8.05 16.62 -7.82
CA ASP A 12 -7.65 16.79 -6.41
C ASP A 12 -8.46 15.90 -5.46
N ARG A 13 -9.77 15.77 -5.71
CA ARG A 13 -10.62 14.89 -4.90
C ARG A 13 -10.27 13.41 -5.09
N GLU A 14 -9.88 13.00 -6.30
CA GLU A 14 -9.41 11.64 -6.57
C GLU A 14 -8.08 11.36 -5.85
N VAL A 15 -7.17 12.34 -5.80
CA VAL A 15 -5.93 12.24 -5.00
C VAL A 15 -6.25 12.06 -3.53
N LEU A 16 -7.12 12.89 -2.94
CA LEU A 16 -7.50 12.73 -1.52
C LEU A 16 -8.10 11.35 -1.23
N ARG A 17 -8.98 10.83 -2.08
CA ARG A 17 -9.54 9.47 -1.94
C ARG A 17 -8.45 8.38 -1.99
N SER A 18 -7.44 8.55 -2.83
CA SER A 18 -6.29 7.62 -2.87
C SER A 18 -5.54 7.60 -1.54
N TYR A 19 -5.38 8.77 -0.90
CA TYR A 19 -4.81 8.86 0.44
C TYR A 19 -5.69 8.18 1.49
N GLU A 20 -7.01 8.35 1.45
CA GLU A 20 -7.93 7.65 2.36
C GLU A 20 -7.72 6.13 2.30
N THR A 21 -7.71 5.56 1.10
CA THR A 21 -7.46 4.12 0.89
C THR A 21 -6.08 3.68 1.40
N MET A 22 -5.04 4.47 1.12
CA MET A 22 -3.69 4.20 1.60
C MET A 22 -3.63 4.20 3.14
N LEU A 23 -4.30 5.15 3.78
CA LEU A 23 -4.30 5.28 5.24
C LEU A 23 -5.00 4.10 5.92
N GLU A 24 -6.05 3.54 5.33
CA GLU A 24 -6.70 2.33 5.84
C GLU A 24 -5.74 1.13 5.85
N GLY A 25 -4.90 0.99 4.82
CA GLY A 25 -3.86 -0.03 4.79
C GLY A 25 -2.74 0.24 5.79
N LEU A 26 -2.23 1.49 5.83
CA LEU A 26 -1.16 1.89 6.74
C LEU A 26 -1.55 1.74 8.21
N SER A 27 -2.79 2.10 8.58
CA SER A 27 -3.25 1.99 9.97
C SER A 27 -3.26 0.56 10.46
N ARG A 28 -3.66 -0.41 9.62
CA ARG A 28 -3.60 -1.83 9.94
C ARG A 28 -2.17 -2.33 10.11
N TYR A 29 -1.26 -1.84 9.25
CA TYR A 29 0.15 -2.24 9.29
C TYR A 29 0.89 -1.65 10.50
N MET A 30 0.61 -0.38 10.86
CA MET A 30 1.32 0.33 11.93
C MET A 30 0.69 0.15 13.31
N GLY A 31 -0.60 -0.21 13.38
CA GLY A 31 -1.31 -0.47 14.64
C GLY A 31 -1.87 0.77 15.34
N GLU A 32 -2.55 0.55 16.45
CA GLU A 32 -3.37 1.54 17.15
C GLU A 32 -2.58 2.67 17.83
N GLY A 33 -1.29 2.49 18.05
CA GLY A 33 -0.41 3.55 18.58
C GLY A 33 -0.22 4.74 17.62
N TYR A 34 -0.67 4.60 16.36
CA TYR A 34 -0.60 5.65 15.34
C TYR A 34 -1.98 6.20 15.03
N GLU A 35 -2.12 7.52 15.13
CA GLU A 35 -3.28 8.27 14.63
C GLU A 35 -2.94 8.88 13.27
N PHE A 36 -3.89 8.82 12.35
CA PHE A 36 -3.79 9.42 11.02
C PHE A 36 -4.94 10.42 10.84
N VAL A 37 -4.61 11.63 10.41
CA VAL A 37 -5.59 12.66 10.09
C VAL A 37 -5.28 13.23 8.71
N LEU A 38 -6.18 13.01 7.76
CA LEU A 38 -6.12 13.62 6.43
C LEU A 38 -6.99 14.87 6.43
N HIS A 39 -6.39 15.98 6.11
CA HIS A 39 -7.07 17.28 5.97
C HIS A 39 -7.22 17.67 4.50
N SER A 40 -8.38 18.18 4.14
CA SER A 40 -8.61 18.96 2.92
C SER A 40 -8.41 20.45 3.24
N LEU A 41 -7.78 21.18 2.33
CA LEU A 41 -7.65 22.65 2.45
C LEU A 41 -8.81 23.39 1.75
N GLU A 42 -9.90 22.72 1.41
CA GLU A 42 -11.08 23.35 0.82
C GLU A 42 -11.88 24.12 1.85
N ASP A 43 -11.99 23.59 3.09
CA ASP A 43 -12.65 24.25 4.23
C ASP A 43 -11.84 23.98 5.51
N TYR A 44 -11.24 25.01 6.05
CA TYR A 44 -10.42 24.91 7.27
C TYR A 44 -11.24 24.67 8.53
N SER A 45 -12.52 25.04 8.53
CA SER A 45 -13.42 24.86 9.67
C SER A 45 -13.92 23.42 9.80
N SER A 46 -13.87 22.64 8.70
CA SER A 46 -14.26 21.23 8.62
C SER A 46 -13.28 20.47 7.75
N SER A 47 -12.01 20.56 8.06
CA SER A 47 -10.92 20.12 7.18
C SER A 47 -10.60 18.63 7.25
N ALA A 48 -10.80 17.98 8.42
CA ALA A 48 -10.48 16.55 8.60
C ALA A 48 -11.45 15.67 7.81
N VAL A 49 -11.00 15.19 6.66
CA VAL A 49 -11.81 14.32 5.78
C VAL A 49 -11.69 12.84 6.13
N LYS A 50 -10.60 12.44 6.76
CA LYS A 50 -10.40 11.08 7.31
C LYS A 50 -9.65 11.14 8.62
N VAL A 51 -10.14 10.40 9.63
CA VAL A 51 -9.47 10.22 10.92
C VAL A 51 -9.46 8.75 11.27
N ILE A 52 -8.28 8.20 11.57
CA ILE A 52 -8.11 6.82 12.01
C ILE A 52 -7.37 6.83 13.35
N HIS A 53 -7.85 6.07 14.33
CA HIS A 53 -7.34 5.98 15.70
C HIS A 53 -7.31 7.35 16.43
N GLY A 54 -8.30 8.21 16.20
CA GLY A 54 -8.38 9.57 16.76
C GLY A 54 -8.55 9.65 18.29
N LEU A 55 -8.51 8.55 19.03
CA LEU A 55 -8.75 8.49 20.47
C LEU A 55 -7.72 9.27 21.30
N HIS A 56 -6.46 9.31 20.85
CA HIS A 56 -5.37 9.98 21.59
C HIS A 56 -5.48 11.50 21.55
N THR A 57 -5.92 12.06 20.44
CA THR A 57 -6.11 13.52 20.32
C THR A 57 -7.57 13.96 20.52
N GLY A 58 -8.51 13.02 20.47
CA GLY A 58 -9.94 13.28 20.50
C GLY A 58 -10.49 13.84 19.18
N ARG A 59 -9.78 13.64 18.06
CA ARG A 59 -10.21 14.11 16.75
C ARG A 59 -11.21 13.16 16.10
N THR A 60 -12.09 13.76 15.32
CA THR A 60 -13.07 13.06 14.47
C THR A 60 -13.09 13.71 13.08
N GLU A 61 -13.67 13.00 12.12
CA GLU A 61 -13.95 13.60 10.81
C GLU A 61 -14.80 14.86 10.96
N GLY A 62 -14.55 15.88 10.14
CA GLY A 62 -15.14 17.21 10.26
C GLY A 62 -14.43 18.14 11.26
N ALA A 63 -13.39 17.69 11.97
CA ALA A 63 -12.62 18.57 12.85
C ALA A 63 -11.89 19.67 12.04
N PRO A 64 -11.71 20.89 12.61
CA PRO A 64 -10.99 21.97 11.96
C PRO A 64 -9.48 21.69 11.90
N LEU A 65 -8.78 22.47 11.07
CA LEU A 65 -7.33 22.60 11.16
C LEU A 65 -6.94 23.18 12.53
N THR A 66 -5.80 22.71 13.06
CA THR A 66 -5.24 23.31 14.27
C THR A 66 -4.39 24.54 13.92
N ASP A 67 -4.16 25.39 14.93
CA ASP A 67 -3.20 26.49 14.90
C ASP A 67 -1.82 26.00 14.43
N LEU A 68 -1.29 24.94 15.06
CA LEU A 68 -0.01 24.35 14.66
C LEU A 68 -0.02 23.85 13.21
N ALA A 69 -1.13 23.26 12.72
CA ALA A 69 -1.21 22.81 11.33
C ALA A 69 -1.19 23.98 10.33
N LEU A 70 -1.74 25.13 10.71
CA LEU A 70 -1.66 26.37 9.91
C LEU A 70 -0.22 26.91 9.87
N ASP A 71 0.47 26.96 11.01
CA ASP A 71 1.88 27.39 11.08
C ASP A 71 2.78 26.48 10.24
N LEU A 72 2.58 25.17 10.34
CA LEU A 72 3.33 24.17 9.54
C LEU A 72 3.02 24.27 8.05
N LEU A 73 1.78 24.56 7.66
CA LEU A 73 1.43 24.80 6.27
C LEU A 73 2.20 26.00 5.70
N GLU A 74 2.26 27.11 6.45
CA GLU A 74 3.04 28.28 6.05
C GLU A 74 4.54 27.97 5.92
N GLU A 75 5.09 27.17 6.84
CA GLU A 75 6.48 26.73 6.79
C GLU A 75 6.74 25.84 5.56
N ILE A 76 5.86 24.88 5.27
CA ILE A 76 5.94 24.00 4.10
C ILE A 76 5.87 24.81 2.80
N GLU A 77 5.00 25.84 2.75
CA GLU A 77 4.93 26.73 1.59
C GLU A 77 6.22 27.51 1.38
N LYS A 78 6.85 28.00 2.46
CA LYS A 78 8.16 28.70 2.42
C LYS A 78 9.29 27.78 1.95
N GLN A 79 9.28 26.49 2.32
CA GLN A 79 10.24 25.50 1.85
C GLN A 79 10.06 25.17 0.35
N GLY A 80 8.90 25.46 -0.22
CA GLY A 80 8.62 25.33 -1.63
C GLY A 80 8.23 23.93 -2.10
N LYS A 81 8.45 23.65 -3.40
CA LYS A 81 7.93 22.45 -4.07
C LYS A 81 8.57 21.15 -3.62
N ASP A 82 9.75 21.21 -3.03
CA ASP A 82 10.53 20.04 -2.59
C ASP A 82 10.28 19.66 -1.13
N SER A 83 9.46 20.43 -0.42
CA SER A 83 9.10 20.11 0.96
C SER A 83 8.39 18.74 1.04
N ARG A 84 8.97 17.85 1.85
CA ARG A 84 8.47 16.49 2.10
C ARG A 84 7.67 16.38 3.40
N GLY A 85 7.47 17.49 4.10
CA GLY A 85 6.81 17.55 5.39
C GLY A 85 7.76 17.85 6.55
N ILE A 86 7.18 18.00 7.72
CA ILE A 86 7.89 18.40 8.94
C ILE A 86 7.64 17.36 10.01
N ILE A 87 8.70 16.92 10.69
CA ILE A 87 8.63 16.01 11.83
C ILE A 87 8.88 16.82 13.11
N TYR A 88 8.05 16.61 14.13
CA TYR A 88 8.10 17.36 15.37
C TYR A 88 7.59 16.55 16.57
N PHE A 89 7.79 17.07 17.77
CA PHE A 89 7.22 16.54 18.99
C PHE A 89 6.16 17.52 19.52
N THR A 90 5.04 17.00 19.98
CA THR A 90 3.95 17.78 20.55
C THR A 90 3.28 17.02 21.70
N LYS A 91 2.23 17.60 22.27
CA LYS A 91 1.41 16.95 23.31
C LYS A 91 -0.06 17.07 22.94
N ASN A 92 -0.83 16.07 23.31
CA ASN A 92 -2.29 16.15 23.21
C ASN A 92 -2.88 17.02 24.35
N LYS A 93 -4.21 17.19 24.36
CA LYS A 93 -4.91 18.00 25.38
C LYS A 93 -4.74 17.47 26.81
N LYS A 94 -4.35 16.21 26.98
CA LYS A 94 -4.06 15.58 28.29
C LYS A 94 -2.60 15.75 28.72
N GLY A 95 -1.76 16.41 27.90
CA GLY A 95 -0.34 16.58 28.15
C GLY A 95 0.51 15.37 27.77
N GLU A 96 -0.07 14.36 27.11
CA GLU A 96 0.62 13.13 26.72
C GLU A 96 1.47 13.38 25.48
N PRO A 97 2.70 12.87 25.45
CA PRO A 97 3.65 13.17 24.37
C PRO A 97 3.31 12.41 23.07
N LEU A 98 3.46 13.12 21.96
CA LEU A 98 3.29 12.61 20.60
C LEU A 98 4.55 12.90 19.78
N ARG A 99 4.97 11.96 18.96
CA ARG A 99 5.87 12.19 17.82
C ARG A 99 5.02 12.33 16.58
N SER A 100 5.11 13.46 15.91
CA SER A 100 4.19 13.84 14.84
C SER A 100 4.92 14.19 13.56
N THR A 101 4.22 14.04 12.44
CA THR A 101 4.65 14.60 11.16
C THR A 101 3.45 15.20 10.44
N THR A 102 3.69 16.30 9.73
CA THR A 102 2.73 16.91 8.81
C THR A 102 3.32 16.89 7.41
N ILE A 103 2.65 16.22 6.50
CA ILE A 103 3.07 15.96 5.12
C ILE A 103 2.11 16.68 4.18
N PRO A 104 2.60 17.51 3.21
CA PRO A 104 1.72 18.14 2.24
C PRO A 104 1.18 17.12 1.24
N VAL A 105 -0.13 17.12 1.07
CA VAL A 105 -0.79 16.39 -0.02
C VAL A 105 -0.87 17.31 -1.23
N ARG A 106 -0.29 16.89 -2.34
CA ARG A 106 -0.22 17.68 -3.56
C ARG A 106 -1.15 17.13 -4.62
N GLY A 107 -1.91 18.02 -5.23
CA GLY A 107 -2.85 17.72 -6.29
C GLY A 107 -2.40 18.28 -7.63
N GLU A 108 -3.37 18.69 -8.42
CA GLU A 108 -3.14 19.21 -9.76
C GLU A 108 -2.18 20.40 -9.76
N LYS A 109 -1.26 20.42 -10.74
CA LYS A 109 -0.19 21.43 -10.87
C LYS A 109 0.74 21.51 -9.64
N ASN A 110 0.85 20.44 -8.89
CA ASN A 110 1.70 20.33 -7.68
C ASN A 110 1.33 21.33 -6.57
N ARG A 111 0.10 21.84 -6.54
CA ARG A 111 -0.39 22.69 -5.45
C ARG A 111 -0.72 21.86 -4.22
N ILE A 112 -0.54 22.42 -3.05
CA ILE A 112 -0.93 21.77 -1.79
C ILE A 112 -2.46 21.82 -1.70
N ILE A 113 -3.10 20.66 -1.61
CA ILE A 113 -4.56 20.48 -1.55
C ILE A 113 -5.04 19.96 -0.20
N GLY A 114 -4.11 19.44 0.60
CA GLY A 114 -4.40 18.87 1.89
C GLY A 114 -3.13 18.69 2.72
N LEU A 115 -3.30 18.25 3.94
CA LEU A 115 -2.24 17.84 4.85
C LEU A 115 -2.55 16.45 5.39
N LEU A 116 -1.53 15.59 5.43
CA LEU A 116 -1.56 14.33 6.16
C LEU A 116 -0.78 14.51 7.46
N CYS A 117 -1.46 14.42 8.58
CA CYS A 117 -0.86 14.39 9.91
C CYS A 117 -0.82 12.95 10.42
N ILE A 118 0.35 12.50 10.86
CA ILE A 118 0.55 11.21 11.50
C ILE A 118 1.10 11.47 12.91
N ASN A 119 0.43 10.94 13.92
CA ASN A 119 0.81 11.11 15.31
C ASN A 119 1.10 9.74 15.92
N PHE A 120 2.29 9.53 16.46
CA PHE A 120 2.60 8.35 17.25
C PHE A 120 2.51 8.68 18.75
N TYR A 121 1.71 7.92 19.47
CA TYR A 121 1.51 8.06 20.91
C TYR A 121 2.68 7.44 21.67
N LEU A 122 3.54 8.28 22.27
CA LEU A 122 4.78 7.83 22.87
C LEU A 122 4.60 7.04 24.19
N ASN A 123 3.41 7.09 24.78
CA ASN A 123 3.06 6.25 25.92
C ASN A 123 2.51 4.88 25.52
N THR A 124 2.47 4.54 24.23
CA THR A 124 2.11 3.19 23.76
C THR A 124 3.06 2.18 24.41
N PRO A 125 2.54 1.16 25.14
CA PRO A 125 3.37 0.13 25.75
C PRO A 125 4.24 -0.56 24.69
N PHE A 126 5.52 -0.77 24.98
CA PHE A 126 6.43 -1.43 24.04
C PHE A 126 5.93 -2.81 23.58
N SER A 127 5.31 -3.57 24.49
CA SER A 127 4.71 -4.87 24.17
C SER A 127 3.55 -4.78 23.17
N GLU A 128 2.78 -3.69 23.21
CA GLU A 128 1.72 -3.42 22.23
C GLU A 128 2.29 -2.99 20.88
N TYR A 129 3.27 -2.08 20.91
CA TYR A 129 3.97 -1.65 19.71
C TYR A 129 4.60 -2.83 18.97
N ILE A 130 5.38 -3.67 19.68
CA ILE A 130 6.11 -4.78 19.06
C ILE A 130 5.17 -5.91 18.59
N ARG A 131 3.98 -6.06 19.17
CA ARG A 131 3.00 -7.07 18.76
C ARG A 131 2.59 -6.96 17.29
N ASN A 132 2.59 -5.76 16.75
CA ASN A 132 2.28 -5.52 15.33
C ASN A 132 3.35 -6.07 14.38
N PHE A 133 4.55 -6.37 14.89
CA PHE A 133 5.71 -6.84 14.09
C PHE A 133 6.06 -8.30 14.37
N ILE A 134 5.43 -8.92 15.34
CA ILE A 134 5.65 -10.34 15.68
C ILE A 134 4.51 -11.15 15.05
N PRO A 135 4.81 -12.20 14.26
CA PRO A 135 3.78 -13.10 13.76
C PRO A 135 2.97 -13.67 14.93
N ALA A 136 1.65 -13.70 14.81
CA ALA A 136 0.80 -14.35 15.79
C ALA A 136 1.26 -15.80 15.98
N THR A 137 1.51 -16.20 17.24
CA THR A 137 1.88 -17.58 17.56
C THR A 137 0.75 -18.51 17.15
N ALA A 138 1.08 -19.72 16.77
CA ALA A 138 0.27 -20.74 16.07
C ALA A 138 -1.13 -21.09 16.65
N GLY A 139 -1.70 -20.28 17.55
CA GLY A 139 -3.06 -20.45 18.11
C GLY A 139 -4.07 -19.38 17.63
N GLU A 140 -3.62 -18.27 17.05
CA GLU A 140 -4.44 -17.19 16.48
C GLU A 140 -4.08 -16.93 15.01
N ALA A 141 -3.63 -17.96 14.30
CA ALA A 141 -3.33 -17.83 12.90
C ALA A 141 -4.62 -17.45 12.15
N ASP A 142 -4.82 -16.15 11.98
CA ASP A 142 -5.44 -15.65 10.77
C ASP A 142 -4.78 -16.42 9.62
N GLN A 143 -5.58 -16.97 8.72
CA GLN A 143 -5.14 -17.76 7.57
C GLN A 143 -4.33 -16.92 6.54
N SER A 144 -3.57 -15.96 7.01
CA SER A 144 -2.49 -15.33 6.27
C SER A 144 -1.37 -16.36 6.13
N VAL A 145 -1.62 -17.29 5.20
CA VAL A 145 -0.67 -18.22 4.64
C VAL A 145 0.69 -17.54 4.61
N SER A 146 1.72 -18.16 5.18
CA SER A 146 3.09 -17.75 4.93
C SER A 146 3.32 -17.93 3.42
N ARG A 147 2.93 -16.91 2.66
CA ARG A 147 3.17 -16.88 1.23
C ARG A 147 4.65 -16.60 1.08
N GLN A 148 5.37 -17.61 0.61
CA GLN A 148 6.75 -17.40 0.20
C GLN A 148 6.72 -16.47 -1.01
N GLU A 149 7.34 -15.31 -0.88
CA GLU A 149 7.50 -14.35 -1.96
C GLU A 149 8.89 -14.55 -2.59
N ASN A 150 8.92 -14.68 -3.91
CA ASN A 150 10.16 -14.77 -4.66
C ASN A 150 10.59 -13.35 -5.05
N PHE A 151 11.66 -12.85 -4.42
CA PHE A 151 12.27 -11.55 -4.74
C PHE A 151 13.25 -11.68 -5.90
N SER A 152 12.74 -12.00 -7.09
CA SER A 152 13.55 -12.14 -8.30
C SER A 152 14.01 -10.78 -8.80
N ALA A 153 15.26 -10.66 -9.24
CA ALA A 153 15.84 -9.41 -9.72
C ALA A 153 15.39 -9.04 -11.15
N SER A 154 14.82 -9.99 -11.88
CA SER A 154 14.35 -9.79 -13.26
C SER A 154 13.10 -10.60 -13.56
N SER A 155 12.35 -10.19 -14.60
CA SER A 155 11.18 -10.95 -15.07
C SER A 155 11.55 -12.34 -15.63
N VAL A 156 12.77 -12.52 -16.08
CA VAL A 156 13.29 -13.79 -16.58
C VAL A 156 13.49 -14.75 -15.41
N GLU A 157 14.20 -14.32 -14.37
CA GLU A 157 14.42 -15.08 -13.14
C GLU A 157 13.09 -15.43 -12.46
N LEU A 158 12.18 -14.46 -12.33
CA LEU A 158 10.83 -14.71 -11.79
C LEU A 158 10.11 -15.83 -12.54
N LEU A 159 10.16 -15.81 -13.88
CA LEU A 159 9.52 -16.83 -14.69
C LEU A 159 10.17 -18.21 -14.51
N GLU A 160 11.51 -18.27 -14.43
CA GLU A 160 12.27 -19.48 -14.17
C GLU A 160 11.87 -20.11 -12.84
N ASP A 161 11.90 -19.29 -11.76
CA ASP A 161 11.50 -19.71 -10.40
C ASP A 161 10.05 -20.23 -10.37
N MET A 162 9.13 -19.52 -11.03
CA MET A 162 7.72 -19.91 -11.09
C MET A 162 7.52 -21.23 -11.84
N VAL A 163 8.20 -21.41 -12.97
CA VAL A 163 8.14 -22.66 -13.75
C VAL A 163 8.70 -23.81 -12.91
N GLU A 164 9.85 -23.62 -12.26
CA GLU A 164 10.47 -24.66 -11.41
C GLU A 164 9.56 -25.05 -10.25
N GLN A 165 8.98 -24.06 -9.56
CA GLN A 165 8.05 -24.32 -8.46
C GLN A 165 6.82 -25.10 -8.92
N ILE A 166 6.17 -24.66 -10.01
CA ILE A 166 4.98 -25.33 -10.56
C ILE A 166 5.32 -26.73 -11.05
N GLN A 167 6.50 -26.93 -11.65
CA GLN A 167 6.95 -28.27 -12.06
C GLN A 167 7.09 -29.22 -10.86
N LYS A 168 7.69 -28.76 -9.76
CA LYS A 168 7.81 -29.55 -8.52
C LYS A 168 6.43 -29.95 -7.96
N GLU A 169 5.49 -29.02 -7.93
CA GLU A 169 4.12 -29.26 -7.47
C GLU A 169 3.40 -30.30 -8.35
N ILE A 170 3.52 -30.17 -9.68
CA ILE A 170 2.87 -31.06 -10.65
C ILE A 170 3.50 -32.48 -10.66
N ILE A 171 4.82 -32.57 -10.45
CA ILE A 171 5.49 -33.87 -10.34
C ILE A 171 5.06 -34.63 -9.08
N ALA A 172 4.82 -33.89 -7.98
CA ALA A 172 4.35 -34.45 -6.72
C ALA A 172 2.88 -34.91 -6.79
N ASP A 173 2.10 -34.35 -7.71
CA ASP A 173 0.68 -34.65 -7.89
C ASP A 173 0.51 -35.92 -8.75
N ARG A 174 0.02 -37.00 -8.13
CA ARG A 174 -0.18 -38.32 -8.80
C ARG A 174 -1.37 -38.34 -9.77
N GLU A 175 -2.26 -37.38 -9.70
CA GLU A 175 -3.42 -37.29 -10.59
C GLU A 175 -3.05 -36.70 -11.95
N ILE A 176 -1.92 -36.00 -12.06
CA ILE A 176 -1.46 -35.38 -13.30
C ILE A 176 -0.57 -36.33 -14.08
N THR A 177 -1.10 -36.82 -15.20
CA THR A 177 -0.33 -37.70 -16.11
C THR A 177 0.80 -36.96 -16.80
N SER A 178 1.88 -37.65 -17.16
CA SER A 178 3.03 -37.07 -17.85
C SER A 178 2.67 -36.32 -19.14
N ALA A 179 1.65 -36.82 -19.87
CA ALA A 179 1.15 -36.17 -21.09
C ALA A 179 0.48 -34.83 -20.85
N ASN A 180 -0.08 -34.60 -19.65
CA ASN A 180 -0.79 -33.37 -19.30
C ASN A 180 0.08 -32.36 -18.56
N ARG A 181 1.29 -32.70 -18.16
CA ARG A 181 2.16 -31.82 -17.33
C ARG A 181 2.38 -30.45 -17.96
N ASN A 182 2.78 -30.40 -19.21
CA ASN A 182 3.06 -29.09 -19.87
C ASN A 182 1.79 -28.27 -20.01
N LYS A 183 0.64 -28.87 -20.27
CA LYS A 183 -0.65 -28.16 -20.30
C LYS A 183 -0.97 -27.58 -18.96
N GLU A 184 -0.81 -28.34 -17.88
CA GLU A 184 -1.10 -27.89 -16.51
C GLU A 184 -0.15 -26.79 -16.07
N ILE A 185 1.15 -26.88 -16.39
CA ILE A 185 2.12 -25.81 -16.11
C ILE A 185 1.69 -24.52 -16.80
N ILE A 186 1.39 -24.56 -18.09
CA ILE A 186 0.97 -23.40 -18.87
C ILE A 186 -0.32 -22.82 -18.30
N GLN A 187 -1.25 -23.64 -17.87
CA GLN A 187 -2.50 -23.21 -17.26
C GLN A 187 -2.29 -22.47 -15.94
N ARG A 188 -1.45 -23.00 -15.04
CA ARG A 188 -1.13 -22.33 -13.77
C ARG A 188 -0.36 -21.02 -13.98
N LEU A 189 0.56 -20.97 -14.94
CA LEU A 189 1.24 -19.73 -15.34
C LEU A 189 0.25 -18.69 -15.89
N TYR A 190 -0.71 -19.12 -16.70
CA TYR A 190 -1.77 -18.25 -17.23
C TYR A 190 -2.64 -17.66 -16.11
N GLN A 191 -3.09 -18.48 -15.16
CA GLN A 191 -3.87 -18.05 -14.00
C GLN A 191 -3.12 -17.05 -13.11
N LYS A 192 -1.79 -17.16 -13.04
CA LYS A 192 -0.91 -16.20 -12.36
C LYS A 192 -0.62 -14.92 -13.17
N GLY A 193 -1.15 -14.81 -14.40
CA GLY A 193 -0.97 -13.63 -15.26
C GLY A 193 0.44 -13.50 -15.86
N VAL A 194 1.23 -14.55 -15.86
CA VAL A 194 2.63 -14.55 -16.34
C VAL A 194 2.75 -14.11 -17.80
N TYR A 195 1.78 -14.45 -18.62
CA TYR A 195 1.80 -14.13 -20.05
C TYR A 195 1.53 -12.65 -20.37
N ASN A 196 1.27 -11.81 -19.36
CA ASN A 196 1.32 -10.34 -19.49
C ASN A 196 2.77 -9.80 -19.49
N MET A 197 3.76 -10.63 -19.12
CA MET A 197 5.16 -10.23 -19.15
C MET A 197 5.72 -10.38 -20.58
N LYS A 198 6.64 -9.45 -20.92
CA LYS A 198 7.31 -9.48 -22.21
C LYS A 198 8.07 -10.80 -22.39
N ASP A 199 8.00 -11.38 -23.59
CA ASP A 199 8.69 -12.61 -24.00
C ASP A 199 8.37 -13.88 -23.18
N ALA A 200 7.36 -13.84 -22.30
CA ALA A 200 6.99 -14.97 -21.43
C ALA A 200 6.68 -16.25 -22.19
N VAL A 201 5.97 -16.17 -23.32
CA VAL A 201 5.66 -17.33 -24.17
C VAL A 201 6.93 -18.00 -24.70
N GLY A 202 7.87 -17.19 -25.19
CA GLY A 202 9.15 -17.70 -25.72
C GLY A 202 9.95 -18.40 -24.63
N ARG A 203 10.06 -17.76 -23.47
CA ARG A 203 10.83 -18.31 -22.35
C ARG A 203 10.18 -19.55 -21.75
N THR A 204 8.85 -19.56 -21.60
CA THR A 204 8.12 -20.78 -21.18
C THR A 204 8.38 -21.94 -22.14
N ALA A 205 8.35 -21.69 -23.45
CA ALA A 205 8.63 -22.74 -24.46
C ALA A 205 10.04 -23.31 -24.29
N GLU A 206 11.05 -22.45 -24.07
CA GLU A 206 12.44 -22.86 -23.82
C GLU A 206 12.57 -23.71 -22.54
N LEU A 207 12.01 -23.25 -21.43
CA LEU A 207 12.08 -23.94 -20.13
C LEU A 207 11.37 -25.29 -20.13
N LEU A 208 10.29 -25.41 -20.88
CA LEU A 208 9.54 -26.68 -21.03
C LEU A 208 10.04 -27.58 -22.15
N GLY A 209 11.00 -27.12 -22.98
CA GLY A 209 11.49 -27.88 -24.14
C GLY A 209 10.42 -28.12 -25.23
N ILE A 210 9.49 -27.18 -25.42
CA ILE A 210 8.40 -27.26 -26.39
C ILE A 210 8.44 -26.07 -27.37
N SER A 211 7.63 -26.16 -28.44
CA SER A 211 7.53 -25.04 -29.38
C SER A 211 6.67 -23.90 -28.83
N LYS A 212 6.96 -22.64 -29.27
CA LYS A 212 6.09 -21.49 -28.98
C LYS A 212 4.65 -21.71 -29.45
N ASN A 213 4.48 -22.41 -30.57
CA ASN A 213 3.17 -22.75 -31.10
C ASN A 213 2.38 -23.65 -30.15
N THR A 214 3.07 -24.58 -29.47
CA THR A 214 2.45 -25.43 -28.45
C THR A 214 1.94 -24.62 -27.26
N VAL A 215 2.72 -23.65 -26.82
CA VAL A 215 2.28 -22.73 -25.73
C VAL A 215 1.06 -21.92 -26.19
N TYR A 216 1.09 -21.31 -27.37
CA TYR A 216 -0.05 -20.59 -27.93
C TYR A 216 -1.30 -21.47 -28.12
N MET A 217 -1.13 -22.73 -28.53
CA MET A 217 -2.25 -23.65 -28.64
C MET A 217 -2.94 -23.88 -27.28
N HIS A 218 -2.15 -24.09 -26.23
CA HIS A 218 -2.72 -24.25 -24.89
C HIS A 218 -3.41 -22.96 -24.39
N LEU A 219 -2.82 -21.79 -24.61
CA LEU A 219 -3.41 -20.51 -24.20
C LEU A 219 -4.76 -20.24 -24.88
N ARG A 220 -4.88 -20.47 -26.20
CA ARG A 220 -6.16 -20.30 -26.92
C ARG A 220 -7.28 -21.22 -26.40
N ASN A 221 -6.92 -22.40 -25.93
CA ASN A 221 -7.92 -23.32 -25.36
C ASN A 221 -8.39 -22.90 -23.95
N MET A 222 -7.80 -21.89 -23.33
CA MET A 222 -8.18 -21.35 -22.02
C MET A 222 -9.02 -20.08 -22.12
N GLU A 223 -9.03 -19.45 -23.29
CA GLU A 223 -9.83 -18.24 -23.56
C GLU A 223 -11.25 -18.56 -24.07
N GLN A 224 -11.55 -19.84 -24.28
CA GLN A 224 -12.87 -20.35 -24.65
C GLN A 224 -13.64 -20.87 -23.42
#